data_8b4f0e15b46ab78d9e1e5abd9ede3700
#
_entry.id   8b4f0e15b46ab78d9e1e5abd9ede3700
#
_cell.length_a   1.000
_cell.length_b   1.000
_cell.length_c   1.000
_cell.angle_alpha   90.00
_cell.angle_beta   90.00
_cell.angle_gamma   90.00
#
_symmetry.space_group_name_H-M   'P 1'
#
loop_
_entity.id
_entity.type
_entity.pdbx_description
1 polymer ?
#
loop_
_entity_poly.entity_id
_entity_poly.type
_entity_poly.pdbx_seq_one_letter_code
_entity_poly.pdbx_strand_id
1 'polypeptide(L)'
;MSDGAPRRVAVLGFGNVLRGDDALGPYAVRLLEARYELPERVGVLDLGTPGPDLFTYFEEADALILVDTVRSEAPPGTLRLYRRDEILKHPPRPRVSPHDPMLKETLLSLEFAGRGPREVLLVGVVPERTGGGVGMSDSVRAALPAVHAEILRELERLGAPAIPRRAPRPPDIWWER
;
A
#
# COMPACT_ATOMS: atom_id res chain seq x y z
N MET A 1 -18.87 -21.60 -5.12
CA MET A 1 -18.34 -20.22 -4.95
C MET A 1 -18.22 -20.00 -3.47
N SER A 2 -17.02 -20.05 -2.91
CA SER A 2 -16.84 -19.84 -1.47
C SER A 2 -16.79 -18.33 -1.20
N ASP A 3 -17.87 -17.81 -0.71
CA ASP A 3 -18.05 -16.45 -0.19
C ASP A 3 -17.36 -16.33 1.20
N GLY A 4 -16.18 -16.89 1.32
CA GLY A 4 -15.40 -16.93 2.56
C GLY A 4 -14.43 -15.75 2.65
N ALA A 5 -14.10 -15.33 3.89
CA ALA A 5 -13.04 -14.37 4.14
C ALA A 5 -11.73 -14.79 3.45
N PRO A 6 -10.93 -13.84 2.92
CA PRO A 6 -9.68 -14.17 2.23
C PRO A 6 -8.73 -14.95 3.15
N ARG A 7 -8.07 -15.96 2.59
CA ARG A 7 -7.14 -16.81 3.34
C ARG A 7 -5.84 -16.07 3.65
N ARG A 8 -5.35 -15.28 2.69
CA ARG A 8 -4.11 -14.49 2.80
C ARG A 8 -4.38 -13.05 2.39
N VAL A 9 -4.02 -12.13 3.26
CA VAL A 9 -4.09 -10.68 3.01
C VAL A 9 -2.67 -10.12 3.01
N ALA A 10 -2.32 -9.27 2.06
CA ALA A 10 -1.04 -8.58 2.07
C ALA A 10 -1.24 -7.06 2.09
N VAL A 11 -0.55 -6.39 3.01
CA VAL A 11 -0.41 -4.93 3.06
C VAL A 11 0.96 -4.58 2.52
N LEU A 12 0.99 -3.94 1.37
CA LEU A 12 2.21 -3.69 0.60
C LEU A 12 2.46 -2.19 0.46
N GLY A 13 3.61 -1.72 0.95
CA GLY A 13 4.06 -0.34 0.78
C GLY A 13 4.99 -0.21 -0.42
N PHE A 14 4.67 0.73 -1.32
CA PHE A 14 5.49 1.06 -2.48
C PHE A 14 6.14 2.42 -2.31
N GLY A 15 7.30 2.59 -2.91
CA GLY A 15 7.97 3.87 -3.05
C GLY A 15 9.45 3.85 -2.70
N ASN A 16 10.12 4.95 -2.98
CA ASN A 16 11.55 5.12 -2.77
C ASN A 16 11.82 6.08 -1.60
N VAL A 17 12.38 5.57 -0.52
CA VAL A 17 12.69 6.35 0.70
C VAL A 17 13.68 7.50 0.50
N LEU A 18 14.40 7.52 -0.63
CA LEU A 18 15.34 8.57 -1.01
C LEU A 18 14.69 9.67 -1.87
N ARG A 19 13.37 9.65 -2.07
CA ARG A 19 12.65 10.54 -2.98
C ARG A 19 11.50 11.30 -2.33
N GLY A 20 11.73 11.88 -1.16
CA GLY A 20 10.74 12.71 -0.48
C GLY A 20 9.45 11.95 -0.17
N ASP A 21 8.33 12.45 -0.66
CA ASP A 21 7.00 11.88 -0.38
C ASP A 21 6.77 10.48 -0.96
N ASP A 22 7.60 10.07 -1.90
CA ASP A 22 7.59 8.70 -2.43
C ASP A 22 7.90 7.63 -1.37
N ALA A 23 8.37 8.05 -0.21
CA ALA A 23 8.58 7.20 0.96
C ALA A 23 7.29 6.82 1.71
N LEU A 24 6.12 7.29 1.30
CA LEU A 24 4.85 7.08 1.99
C LEU A 24 4.56 5.60 2.30
N GLY A 25 4.66 4.73 1.29
CA GLY A 25 4.38 3.30 1.44
C GLY A 25 5.30 2.65 2.49
N PRO A 26 6.63 2.76 2.35
CA PRO A 26 7.58 2.30 3.36
C PRO A 26 7.27 2.81 4.78
N TYR A 27 7.02 4.12 4.96
CA TYR A 27 6.66 4.66 6.28
C TYR A 27 5.36 4.06 6.82
N ALA A 28 4.32 3.98 5.99
CA ALA A 28 3.02 3.49 6.41
C ALA A 28 3.11 2.05 6.93
N VAL A 29 3.80 1.15 6.21
CA VAL A 29 3.91 -0.25 6.62
C VAL A 29 4.80 -0.43 7.86
N ARG A 30 5.92 0.29 7.98
CA ARG A 30 6.78 0.22 9.16
C ARG A 30 6.09 0.74 10.42
N LEU A 31 5.32 1.81 10.31
CA LEU A 31 4.53 2.34 11.42
C LEU A 31 3.37 1.41 11.79
N LEU A 32 2.74 0.76 10.80
CA LEU A 32 1.67 -0.21 11.04
C LEU A 32 2.20 -1.38 11.88
N GLU A 33 3.31 -2.00 11.49
CA GLU A 33 3.95 -3.10 12.21
C GLU A 33 4.38 -2.71 13.63
N ALA A 34 4.84 -1.46 13.81
CA ALA A 34 5.26 -0.95 15.10
C ALA A 34 4.11 -0.76 16.09
N ARG A 35 2.92 -0.41 15.61
CA ARG A 35 1.76 -0.02 16.42
C ARG A 35 0.72 -1.11 16.60
N TYR A 36 0.65 -2.09 15.69
CA TYR A 36 -0.42 -3.09 15.66
C TYR A 36 0.13 -4.51 15.65
N GLU A 37 -0.64 -5.41 16.24
CA GLU A 37 -0.51 -6.84 16.08
C GLU A 37 -1.48 -7.28 15.00
N LEU A 38 -0.95 -8.00 14.01
CA LEU A 38 -1.70 -8.44 12.84
C LEU A 38 -1.94 -9.95 12.93
N PRO A 39 -3.09 -10.46 12.48
CA PRO A 39 -3.32 -11.88 12.37
C PRO A 39 -2.25 -12.56 11.49
N GLU A 40 -1.92 -13.81 11.78
CA GLU A 40 -0.89 -14.59 11.07
C GLU A 40 -1.10 -14.62 9.54
N ARG A 41 -2.36 -14.56 9.09
CA ARG A 41 -2.72 -14.53 7.67
C ARG A 41 -2.52 -13.17 6.98
N VAL A 42 -2.10 -12.15 7.72
CA VAL A 42 -1.82 -10.81 7.20
C VAL A 42 -0.33 -10.59 7.12
N GLY A 43 0.20 -10.57 5.91
CA GLY A 43 1.58 -10.15 5.63
C GLY A 43 1.67 -8.63 5.48
N VAL A 44 2.74 -8.04 6.01
CA VAL A 44 3.06 -6.61 5.79
C VAL A 44 4.46 -6.52 5.23
N LEU A 45 4.60 -5.84 4.10
CA LEU A 45 5.87 -5.77 3.39
C LEU A 45 6.12 -4.36 2.85
N ASP A 46 7.33 -3.88 3.07
CA ASP A 46 7.89 -2.75 2.35
C ASP A 46 8.54 -3.30 1.07
N LEU A 47 7.90 -3.06 -0.07
CA LEU A 47 8.39 -3.53 -1.37
C LEU A 47 9.33 -2.52 -2.05
N GLY A 48 9.44 -1.32 -1.51
CA GLY A 48 10.22 -0.29 -2.15
C GLY A 48 9.74 -0.03 -3.59
N THR A 49 10.65 -0.16 -4.55
CA THR A 49 10.36 -0.07 -5.99
C THR A 49 10.48 -1.47 -6.63
N PRO A 50 9.42 -2.30 -6.53
CA PRO A 50 9.50 -3.68 -7.00
C PRO A 50 9.64 -3.74 -8.51
N GLY A 51 10.35 -4.77 -8.95
CA GLY A 51 10.46 -5.17 -10.34
C GLY A 51 9.48 -6.31 -10.68
N PRO A 52 9.93 -7.28 -11.50
CA PRO A 52 9.11 -8.44 -11.89
C PRO A 52 8.60 -9.29 -10.74
N ASP A 53 9.22 -9.21 -9.56
CA ASP A 53 8.83 -9.93 -8.34
C ASP A 53 7.43 -9.55 -7.85
N LEU A 54 6.89 -8.41 -8.29
CA LEU A 54 5.53 -7.96 -7.97
C LEU A 54 4.49 -9.05 -8.26
N PHE A 55 4.68 -9.78 -9.35
CA PHE A 55 3.79 -10.87 -9.76
C PHE A 55 3.65 -11.93 -8.66
N THR A 56 4.75 -12.34 -8.05
CA THR A 56 4.76 -13.36 -6.99
C THR A 56 3.97 -12.91 -5.76
N TYR A 57 4.20 -11.67 -5.30
CA TYR A 57 3.47 -11.14 -4.15
C TYR A 57 1.97 -11.05 -4.38
N PHE A 58 1.56 -10.72 -5.60
CA PHE A 58 0.15 -10.61 -5.96
C PHE A 58 -0.51 -11.97 -6.12
N GLU A 59 0.19 -12.94 -6.69
CA GLU A 59 -0.30 -14.31 -6.87
C GLU A 59 -0.54 -15.03 -5.53
N GLU A 60 0.29 -14.75 -4.54
CA GLU A 60 0.21 -15.39 -3.22
C GLU A 60 -0.90 -14.87 -2.32
N ALA A 61 -1.52 -13.73 -2.66
CA ALA A 61 -2.52 -13.08 -1.84
C ALA A 61 -3.93 -13.20 -2.44
N ASP A 62 -4.93 -13.45 -1.59
CA ASP A 62 -6.36 -13.37 -1.97
C ASP A 62 -6.87 -11.93 -1.94
N ALA A 63 -6.28 -11.10 -1.05
CA ALA A 63 -6.60 -9.69 -0.93
C ALA A 63 -5.34 -8.84 -0.75
N LEU A 64 -5.30 -7.69 -1.42
CA LEU A 64 -4.20 -6.73 -1.36
C LEU A 64 -4.67 -5.38 -0.84
N ILE A 65 -3.90 -4.81 0.08
CA ILE A 65 -3.97 -3.41 0.48
C ILE A 65 -2.64 -2.76 0.09
N LEU A 66 -2.68 -1.90 -0.91
CA LEU A 66 -1.50 -1.24 -1.47
C LEU A 66 -1.42 0.18 -0.93
N VAL A 67 -0.23 0.66 -0.58
CA VAL A 67 -0.01 2.04 -0.14
C VAL A 67 1.05 2.68 -1.02
N ASP A 68 0.70 3.78 -1.66
CA ASP A 68 1.59 4.50 -2.57
C ASP A 68 1.20 5.98 -2.71
N THR A 69 2.06 6.79 -3.29
CA THR A 69 1.70 8.12 -3.76
C THR A 69 0.99 8.06 -5.11
N VAL A 70 0.00 8.92 -5.31
CA VAL A 70 -0.80 8.96 -6.54
C VAL A 70 -0.90 10.36 -7.11
N ARG A 71 -0.92 10.47 -8.44
CA ARG A 71 -1.18 11.74 -9.11
C ARG A 71 -2.65 12.09 -9.05
N SER A 72 -2.93 13.32 -8.64
CA SER A 72 -4.27 13.91 -8.69
C SER A 72 -4.13 15.44 -8.78
N GLU A 73 -5.19 16.10 -9.23
CA GLU A 73 -5.31 17.57 -9.19
C GLU A 73 -5.66 18.08 -7.78
N ALA A 74 -5.95 17.17 -6.85
CA ALA A 74 -6.23 17.53 -5.48
C ALA A 74 -4.97 18.04 -4.75
N PRO A 75 -5.14 18.82 -3.68
CA PRO A 75 -4.01 19.32 -2.89
C PRO A 75 -3.13 18.20 -2.33
N PRO A 76 -1.82 18.45 -2.11
CA PRO A 76 -0.93 17.53 -1.43
C PRO A 76 -1.49 17.05 -0.08
N GLY A 77 -1.22 15.80 0.27
CA GLY A 77 -1.76 15.17 1.48
C GLY A 77 -3.19 14.63 1.33
N THR A 78 -3.85 14.88 0.20
CA THR A 78 -5.20 14.34 -0.03
C THR A 78 -5.15 12.84 -0.23
N LEU A 79 -5.97 12.12 0.56
CA LEU A 79 -6.16 10.69 0.44
C LEU A 79 -7.03 10.33 -0.76
N ARG A 80 -6.66 9.27 -1.46
CA ARG A 80 -7.41 8.68 -2.58
C ARG A 80 -7.50 7.17 -2.40
N LEU A 81 -8.67 6.62 -2.61
CA LEU A 81 -8.92 5.18 -2.53
C LEU A 81 -9.34 4.67 -3.91
N TYR A 82 -8.72 3.58 -4.34
CA TYR A 82 -9.07 2.93 -5.60
C TYR A 82 -9.28 1.45 -5.36
N ARG A 83 -10.44 0.95 -5.76
CA ARG A 83 -10.76 -0.46 -5.75
C ARG A 83 -10.25 -1.14 -7.03
N ARG A 84 -10.15 -2.47 -7.00
CA ARG A 84 -9.67 -3.29 -8.11
C ARG A 84 -10.25 -2.86 -9.46
N ASP A 85 -11.57 -2.71 -9.55
CA ASP A 85 -12.25 -2.35 -10.80
C ASP A 85 -11.88 -0.95 -11.29
N GLU A 86 -11.68 -0.01 -10.38
CA GLU A 86 -11.24 1.35 -10.73
C GLU A 86 -9.79 1.34 -11.24
N ILE A 87 -8.92 0.55 -10.61
CA ILE A 87 -7.52 0.38 -11.06
C ILE A 87 -7.48 -0.23 -12.46
N LEU A 88 -8.32 -1.20 -12.75
CA LEU A 88 -8.35 -1.86 -14.05
C LEU A 88 -8.95 -0.98 -15.16
N LYS A 89 -10.00 -0.22 -14.86
CA LYS A 89 -10.68 0.67 -15.82
C LYS A 89 -9.89 1.97 -16.04
N HIS A 90 -9.50 2.59 -14.95
CA HIS A 90 -8.82 3.90 -14.95
C HIS A 90 -7.65 3.84 -13.98
N PRO A 91 -6.50 3.27 -14.39
CA PRO A 91 -5.38 3.14 -13.47
C PRO A 91 -5.00 4.53 -12.95
N PRO A 92 -4.92 4.68 -11.62
CA PRO A 92 -4.37 5.90 -11.06
C PRO A 92 -2.98 6.09 -11.66
N ARG A 93 -2.63 7.31 -12.02
CA ARG A 93 -1.29 7.59 -12.53
C ARG A 93 -0.35 7.72 -11.33
N PRO A 94 0.46 6.74 -11.01
CA PRO A 94 1.52 6.90 -10.04
C PRO A 94 2.50 7.94 -10.54
N ARG A 95 3.17 8.60 -9.62
CA ARG A 95 3.87 9.83 -9.96
C ARG A 95 5.32 9.63 -10.34
N VAL A 96 5.95 8.53 -9.98
CA VAL A 96 7.40 8.54 -9.82
C VAL A 96 8.12 7.38 -10.44
N SER A 97 7.46 6.29 -10.76
CA SER A 97 8.15 5.11 -11.26
C SER A 97 7.94 4.90 -12.74
N PRO A 98 9.02 4.64 -13.51
CA PRO A 98 8.91 4.07 -14.85
C PRO A 98 8.26 2.67 -14.85
N HIS A 99 7.97 2.11 -13.65
CA HIS A 99 7.36 0.79 -13.44
C HIS A 99 5.84 0.81 -13.31
N ASP A 100 5.23 1.91 -13.59
CA ASP A 100 3.84 2.26 -13.42
C ASP A 100 2.78 1.46 -14.19
N PRO A 101 3.03 1.02 -15.38
CA PRO A 101 2.14 0.09 -16.07
C PRO A 101 2.00 -1.25 -15.31
N MET A 102 2.96 -1.59 -14.46
CA MET A 102 3.07 -2.91 -13.85
C MET A 102 1.90 -3.30 -12.94
N LEU A 103 1.32 -2.37 -12.18
CA LEU A 103 0.21 -2.70 -11.28
C LEU A 103 -0.98 -3.26 -12.06
N LYS A 104 -1.47 -2.50 -13.04
CA LYS A 104 -2.59 -2.90 -13.88
C LYS A 104 -2.26 -4.15 -14.71
N GLU A 105 -1.09 -4.16 -15.34
CA GLU A 105 -0.65 -5.27 -16.18
C GLU A 105 -0.48 -6.56 -15.38
N THR A 106 0.08 -6.48 -14.17
CA THR A 106 0.20 -7.63 -13.27
C THR A 106 -1.17 -8.16 -12.88
N LEU A 107 -2.10 -7.29 -12.48
CA LEU A 107 -3.46 -7.69 -12.12
C LEU A 107 -4.19 -8.34 -13.29
N LEU A 108 -4.10 -7.77 -14.50
CA LEU A 108 -4.70 -8.33 -15.71
C LEU A 108 -4.09 -9.68 -16.09
N SER A 109 -2.77 -9.81 -16.00
CA SER A 109 -2.07 -11.06 -16.32
C SER A 109 -2.47 -12.19 -15.38
N LEU A 110 -2.57 -11.87 -14.07
CA LEU A 110 -3.02 -12.84 -13.07
C LEU A 110 -4.49 -13.20 -13.25
N GLU A 111 -5.35 -12.24 -13.57
CA GLU A 111 -6.76 -12.49 -13.88
C GLU A 111 -6.91 -13.41 -15.07
N PHE A 112 -6.19 -13.15 -16.15
CA PHE A 112 -6.20 -13.99 -17.36
C PHE A 112 -5.71 -15.41 -17.06
N ALA A 113 -4.74 -15.56 -16.15
CA ALA A 113 -4.25 -16.86 -15.70
C ALA A 113 -5.20 -17.58 -14.72
N GLY A 114 -6.34 -16.98 -14.35
CA GLY A 114 -7.27 -17.52 -13.37
C GLY A 114 -6.71 -17.51 -11.94
N ARG A 115 -5.69 -16.70 -11.68
CA ARG A 115 -4.98 -16.55 -10.42
C ARG A 115 -4.98 -15.08 -10.01
N GLY A 116 -4.66 -14.80 -8.76
CA GLY A 116 -4.50 -13.43 -8.28
C GLY A 116 -5.59 -12.97 -7.31
N PRO A 117 -5.40 -11.77 -6.74
CA PRO A 117 -6.25 -11.25 -5.69
C PRO A 117 -7.66 -10.93 -6.19
N ARG A 118 -8.66 -11.36 -5.42
CA ARG A 118 -10.06 -11.00 -5.67
C ARG A 118 -10.37 -9.59 -5.22
N GLU A 119 -9.70 -9.16 -4.15
CA GLU A 119 -9.88 -7.88 -3.50
C GLU A 119 -8.59 -7.07 -3.59
N VAL A 120 -8.68 -5.85 -4.09
CA VAL A 120 -7.55 -4.91 -4.11
C VAL A 120 -8.06 -3.54 -3.69
N LEU A 121 -7.38 -2.95 -2.71
CA LEU A 121 -7.53 -1.56 -2.32
C LEU A 121 -6.17 -0.86 -2.46
N LEU A 122 -6.10 0.19 -3.26
CA LEU A 122 -4.98 1.12 -3.25
C LEU A 122 -5.35 2.33 -2.39
N VAL A 123 -4.58 2.54 -1.33
CA VAL A 123 -4.62 3.72 -0.46
C VAL A 123 -3.54 4.67 -0.95
N GLY A 124 -3.96 5.66 -1.72
CA GLY A 124 -3.08 6.64 -2.33
C GLY A 124 -3.08 7.97 -1.59
N VAL A 125 -1.94 8.67 -1.58
CA VAL A 125 -1.85 10.05 -1.10
C VAL A 125 -1.23 10.93 -2.17
N VAL A 126 -1.79 12.10 -2.38
CA VAL A 126 -1.26 13.10 -3.32
C VAL A 126 0.03 13.68 -2.73
N PRO A 127 1.19 13.52 -3.37
CA PRO A 127 2.44 14.04 -2.85
C PRO A 127 2.58 15.54 -3.12
N GLU A 128 3.34 16.21 -2.27
CA GLU A 128 3.78 17.59 -2.47
C GLU A 128 5.08 17.65 -3.28
N ARG A 129 6.03 16.78 -2.93
CA ARG A 129 7.35 16.70 -3.57
C ARG A 129 7.83 15.26 -3.72
N THR A 130 8.35 14.95 -4.89
CA THR A 130 8.97 13.65 -5.19
C THR A 130 10.41 13.82 -5.68
N GLY A 131 11.03 14.95 -5.35
CA GLY A 131 12.44 15.25 -5.59
C GLY A 131 13.36 14.46 -4.67
N GLY A 132 14.66 14.45 -4.97
CA GLY A 132 15.66 13.76 -4.16
C GLY A 132 15.73 14.26 -2.72
N GLY A 133 16.06 13.36 -1.82
CA GLY A 133 16.24 13.62 -0.39
C GLY A 133 15.34 12.75 0.49
N VAL A 134 15.82 12.48 1.68
CA VAL A 134 15.10 11.72 2.70
C VAL A 134 14.06 12.63 3.38
N GLY A 135 12.97 12.03 3.81
CA GLY A 135 11.92 12.69 4.58
C GLY A 135 10.75 13.19 3.75
N MET A 136 9.55 12.90 4.25
CA MET A 136 8.28 13.34 3.66
C MET A 136 7.99 14.81 4.00
N SER A 137 7.21 15.47 3.13
CA SER A 137 6.59 16.77 3.42
C SER A 137 5.63 16.68 4.60
N ASP A 138 5.35 17.82 5.22
CA ASP A 138 4.42 17.88 6.35
C ASP A 138 3.00 17.49 5.94
N SER A 139 2.57 17.84 4.72
CA SER A 139 1.26 17.50 4.17
C SER A 139 1.06 15.98 4.04
N VAL A 140 2.07 15.26 3.53
CA VAL A 140 1.99 13.79 3.38
C VAL A 140 2.18 13.10 4.73
N ARG A 141 3.07 13.60 5.57
CA ARG A 141 3.25 13.07 6.94
C ARG A 141 1.95 13.19 7.76
N ALA A 142 1.23 14.31 7.63
CA ALA A 142 -0.05 14.52 8.27
C ALA A 142 -1.16 13.57 7.77
N ALA A 143 -1.02 13.00 6.59
CA ALA A 143 -1.98 12.04 6.04
C ALA A 143 -1.80 10.60 6.60
N LEU A 144 -0.65 10.26 7.21
CA LEU A 144 -0.38 8.91 7.72
C LEU A 144 -1.45 8.34 8.67
N PRO A 145 -2.01 9.11 9.63
CA PRO A 145 -3.10 8.59 10.46
C PRO A 145 -4.34 8.18 9.65
N ALA A 146 -4.69 8.94 8.61
CA ALA A 146 -5.80 8.62 7.71
C ALA A 146 -5.49 7.38 6.86
N VAL A 147 -4.26 7.26 6.35
CA VAL A 147 -3.79 6.04 5.64
C VAL A 147 -3.95 4.81 6.54
N HIS A 148 -3.48 4.88 7.78
CA HIS A 148 -3.64 3.76 8.73
C HIS A 148 -5.12 3.46 9.03
N ALA A 149 -5.95 4.48 9.19
CA ALA A 149 -7.38 4.27 9.41
C ALA A 149 -8.04 3.50 8.25
N GLU A 150 -7.66 3.78 7.00
CA GLU A 150 -8.17 3.05 5.83
C GLU A 150 -7.64 1.61 5.78
N ILE A 151 -6.37 1.39 6.06
CA ILE A 151 -5.79 0.03 6.15
C ILE A 151 -6.53 -0.79 7.22
N LEU A 152 -6.71 -0.24 8.40
CA LEU A 152 -7.38 -0.92 9.51
C LEU A 152 -8.84 -1.24 9.20
N ARG A 153 -9.56 -0.29 8.60
CA ARG A 153 -10.95 -0.48 8.16
C ARG A 153 -11.06 -1.60 7.13
N GLU A 154 -10.13 -1.64 6.19
CA GLU A 154 -10.12 -2.68 5.17
C GLU A 154 -9.76 -4.05 5.76
N LEU A 155 -8.79 -4.12 6.66
CA LEU A 155 -8.47 -5.35 7.38
C LEU A 155 -9.68 -5.87 8.17
N GLU A 156 -10.42 -4.99 8.84
CA GLU A 156 -11.65 -5.35 9.54
C GLU A 156 -12.72 -5.88 8.58
N ARG A 157 -12.93 -5.19 7.44
CA ARG A 157 -13.86 -5.63 6.38
C ARG A 157 -13.50 -7.01 5.83
N LEU A 158 -12.22 -7.30 5.70
CA LEU A 158 -11.70 -8.60 5.25
C LEU A 158 -11.71 -9.67 6.36
N GLY A 159 -12.25 -9.35 7.54
CA GLY A 159 -12.31 -10.25 8.68
C GLY A 159 -10.94 -10.55 9.31
N ALA A 160 -9.95 -9.67 9.12
CA ALA A 160 -8.60 -9.79 9.64
C ALA A 160 -8.21 -8.57 10.50
N PRO A 161 -8.97 -8.23 11.55
CA PRO A 161 -8.76 -7.01 12.31
C PRO A 161 -7.36 -6.99 12.97
N ALA A 162 -6.70 -5.85 12.87
CA ALA A 162 -5.47 -5.58 13.59
C ALA A 162 -5.75 -5.11 15.02
N ILE A 163 -4.92 -5.50 15.97
CA ILE A 163 -5.07 -5.14 17.38
C ILE A 163 -3.97 -4.14 17.77
N PRO A 164 -4.32 -2.99 18.36
CA PRO A 164 -3.30 -2.08 18.86
C PRO A 164 -2.38 -2.76 19.88
N ARG A 165 -1.06 -2.60 19.71
CA ARG A 165 -0.10 -3.11 20.68
C ARG A 165 -0.24 -2.37 22.00
N ARG A 166 -0.18 -3.09 23.12
CA ARG A 166 -0.12 -2.48 24.46
C ARG A 166 1.07 -1.56 24.64
N ALA A 167 2.22 -1.94 24.05
CA ALA A 167 3.43 -1.14 23.98
C ALA A 167 3.88 -1.08 22.50
N PRO A 168 3.70 0.05 21.82
CA PRO A 168 4.22 0.23 20.47
C PRO A 168 5.73 0.03 20.44
N ARG A 169 6.21 -0.60 19.37
CA ARG A 169 7.66 -0.77 19.14
C ARG A 169 8.20 0.46 18.41
N PRO A 170 9.50 0.76 18.53
CA PRO A 170 10.12 1.73 17.63
C PRO A 170 9.98 1.25 16.18
N PRO A 171 9.49 2.10 15.26
CA PRO A 171 9.42 1.73 13.86
C PRO A 171 10.85 1.63 13.28
N ASP A 172 11.07 0.66 12.40
CA ASP A 172 12.35 0.53 11.71
C ASP A 172 12.43 1.47 10.50
N ILE A 173 12.69 2.74 10.79
CA ILE A 173 12.88 3.81 9.81
C ILE A 173 14.38 4.06 9.66
N TRP A 174 15.09 3.07 9.14
CA TRP A 174 16.55 3.07 9.03
C TRP A 174 17.10 4.19 8.15
N TRP A 175 16.31 4.71 7.22
CA TRP A 175 16.72 5.78 6.29
C TRP A 175 16.70 7.18 6.91
N GLU A 176 16.20 7.34 8.13
CA GLU A 176 16.28 8.60 8.90
C GLU A 176 17.41 8.59 9.96
N ARG A 177 18.22 7.55 10.01
CA ARG A 177 19.34 7.41 10.98
C ARG A 177 20.61 8.03 10.48
#